data_102ec88487f8dd0ec8afb7c6684d4c4e
#
_entry.id   102ec88487f8dd0ec8afb7c6684d4c4e
#
_cell.length_a   1.000
_cell.length_b   1.000
_cell.length_c   1.000
_cell.angle_alpha   90.00
_cell.angle_beta   90.00
_cell.angle_gamma   90.00
#
_symmetry.space_group_name_H-M   'P 1'
#
loop_
_entity.id
_entity.type
_entity.pdbx_description
1 polymer ?
#
loop_
_entity_poly.entity_id
_entity_poly.type
_entity_poly.pdbx_seq_one_letter_code
_entity_poly.pdbx_strand_id
1 'polypeptide(L)'
;AGLLAGKVLSAVRTLDKTMLELNRKGFLNGHTPFSAVVAFSSLVMAELYGMRCIALSNESSANESTIQGSTVNHQYSKSFRFEKDFHDYARRYLPGSAYYFSMLRPLSEFQIAGYFSTCRAYHPIFRSCNVGSKTDVWCGHCPKCLFVAAILSPFLPQEELTAIFGKNIFEDVSLWETLERLTGIQEEKPFECVGSRREVN
;
A
#
# COMPACT_ATOMS: atom_id res chain seq x y z
N ALA A 1 5.44 -17.02 -6.40
CA ALA A 1 5.64 -17.06 -7.87
C ALA A 1 4.74 -18.12 -8.56
N GLY A 2 4.37 -19.20 -7.89
CA GLY A 2 3.58 -20.30 -8.49
C GLY A 2 2.10 -20.02 -8.77
N LEU A 3 1.56 -18.90 -8.33
CA LEU A 3 0.13 -18.54 -8.53
C LEU A 3 -0.10 -17.62 -9.74
N LEU A 4 0.96 -17.10 -10.36
CA LEU A 4 0.84 -16.20 -11.50
C LEU A 4 1.06 -16.97 -12.81
N ALA A 5 0.00 -17.09 -13.60
CA ALA A 5 0.03 -17.71 -14.94
C ALA A 5 0.64 -16.77 -16.03
N GLY A 6 1.34 -15.72 -15.66
CA GLY A 6 1.85 -14.71 -16.58
C GLY A 6 3.39 -14.62 -16.63
N LYS A 7 3.89 -13.90 -17.63
CA LYS A 7 5.32 -13.58 -17.74
C LYS A 7 5.72 -12.59 -16.66
N VAL A 8 6.71 -12.93 -15.83
CA VAL A 8 7.30 -12.04 -14.82
C VAL A 8 8.43 -11.24 -15.47
N LEU A 9 8.34 -9.91 -15.38
CA LEU A 9 9.40 -8.99 -15.75
C LEU A 9 9.99 -8.37 -14.49
N SER A 10 11.30 -8.18 -14.46
CA SER A 10 11.99 -7.61 -13.30
C SER A 10 12.74 -6.35 -13.67
N ALA A 11 12.55 -5.30 -12.85
CA ALA A 11 13.36 -4.09 -12.89
C ALA A 11 14.16 -4.00 -11.59
N VAL A 12 15.49 -3.93 -11.68
CA VAL A 12 16.37 -3.87 -10.52
C VAL A 12 16.76 -2.43 -10.26
N ARG A 13 16.52 -1.96 -9.01
CA ARG A 13 16.95 -0.64 -8.53
C ARG A 13 18.15 -0.78 -7.61
N THR A 14 19.23 -0.10 -7.92
CA THR A 14 20.39 0.00 -7.06
C THR A 14 20.39 1.34 -6.33
N LEU A 15 20.45 1.32 -5.00
CA LEU A 15 20.58 2.53 -4.19
C LEU A 15 22.04 2.97 -4.11
N ASP A 16 22.28 4.28 -4.16
CA ASP A 16 23.60 4.84 -3.99
C ASP A 16 24.17 4.53 -2.61
N LYS A 17 25.42 4.05 -2.57
CA LYS A 17 26.08 3.64 -1.32
C LYS A 17 26.34 4.83 -0.40
N THR A 18 26.66 6.00 -0.96
CA THR A 18 26.88 7.23 -0.21
C THR A 18 25.61 7.65 0.52
N MET A 19 24.44 7.55 -0.15
CA MET A 19 23.14 7.81 0.48
C MET A 19 22.89 6.88 1.69
N LEU A 20 23.18 5.60 1.54
CA LEU A 20 23.04 4.63 2.63
C LEU A 20 23.98 4.89 3.80
N GLU A 21 25.20 5.36 3.52
CA GLU A 21 26.17 5.77 4.55
C GLU A 21 25.73 7.03 5.28
N LEU A 22 25.24 8.04 4.57
CA LEU A 22 24.70 9.26 5.17
C LEU A 22 23.50 8.95 6.07
N ASN A 23 22.59 8.07 5.65
CA ASN A 23 21.49 7.62 6.49
C ASN A 23 21.97 6.96 7.79
N ARG A 24 23.01 6.11 7.73
CA ARG A 24 23.60 5.49 8.91
C ARG A 24 24.26 6.50 9.87
N LYS A 25 24.73 7.63 9.34
CA LYS A 25 25.27 8.76 10.10
C LYS A 25 24.19 9.70 10.65
N GLY A 26 22.90 9.40 10.43
CA GLY A 26 21.78 10.19 10.93
C GLY A 26 21.38 11.40 10.07
N PHE A 27 21.89 11.52 8.85
CA PHE A 27 21.44 12.54 7.92
C PHE A 27 20.01 12.26 7.45
N LEU A 28 19.19 13.31 7.37
CA LEU A 28 17.81 13.21 6.89
C LEU A 28 17.80 13.08 5.36
N ASN A 29 17.09 12.09 4.84
CA ASN A 29 16.92 11.89 3.40
C ASN A 29 15.50 12.19 2.90
N GLY A 30 14.59 12.58 3.77
CA GLY A 30 13.19 12.82 3.45
C GLY A 30 12.41 11.58 3.01
N HIS A 31 11.19 11.78 2.59
CA HIS A 31 10.30 10.73 2.07
C HIS A 31 10.36 10.69 0.54
N THR A 32 10.90 9.62 -0.02
CA THR A 32 10.88 9.40 -1.48
C THR A 32 9.52 8.86 -1.90
N PRO A 33 8.80 9.50 -2.83
CA PRO A 33 7.49 9.04 -3.31
C PRO A 33 7.66 7.79 -4.19
N PHE A 34 7.80 6.63 -3.55
CA PHE A 34 8.15 5.37 -4.21
C PHE A 34 7.17 4.98 -5.32
N SER A 35 5.87 5.22 -5.14
CA SER A 35 4.88 4.92 -6.18
C SER A 35 5.07 5.78 -7.45
N ALA A 36 5.63 6.98 -7.34
CA ALA A 36 6.01 7.76 -8.51
C ALA A 36 7.21 7.12 -9.23
N VAL A 37 8.21 6.61 -8.49
CA VAL A 37 9.32 5.86 -9.10
C VAL A 37 8.78 4.62 -9.83
N VAL A 38 7.82 3.91 -9.24
CA VAL A 38 7.17 2.76 -9.90
C VAL A 38 6.43 3.20 -11.16
N ALA A 39 5.71 4.33 -11.15
CA ALA A 39 4.99 4.84 -12.33
C ALA A 39 5.92 5.06 -13.53
N PHE A 40 7.03 5.78 -13.32
CA PHE A 40 7.99 6.03 -14.39
C PHE A 40 8.75 4.77 -14.83
N SER A 41 9.13 3.92 -13.88
CA SER A 41 9.82 2.65 -14.20
C SER A 41 8.94 1.69 -14.98
N SER A 42 7.65 1.57 -14.60
CA SER A 42 6.70 0.73 -15.31
C SER A 42 6.39 1.27 -16.70
N LEU A 43 6.40 2.61 -16.89
CA LEU A 43 6.25 3.21 -18.22
C LEU A 43 7.40 2.82 -19.14
N VAL A 44 8.65 2.92 -18.66
CA VAL A 44 9.83 2.46 -19.41
C VAL A 44 9.73 0.98 -19.76
N MET A 45 9.32 0.15 -18.80
CA MET A 45 9.13 -1.29 -19.04
C MET A 45 8.01 -1.55 -20.07
N ALA A 46 6.91 -0.82 -19.99
CA ALA A 46 5.82 -0.94 -20.94
C ALA A 46 6.26 -0.62 -22.37
N GLU A 47 7.02 0.45 -22.56
CA GLU A 47 7.59 0.83 -23.87
C GLU A 47 8.55 -0.24 -24.41
N LEU A 48 9.47 -0.74 -23.57
CA LEU A 48 10.44 -1.77 -23.97
C LEU A 48 9.79 -3.10 -24.36
N TYR A 49 8.62 -3.43 -23.81
CA TYR A 49 7.92 -4.68 -24.06
C TYR A 49 6.65 -4.53 -24.89
N GLY A 50 6.39 -3.35 -25.44
CA GLY A 50 5.22 -3.08 -26.30
C GLY A 50 3.88 -3.22 -25.57
N MET A 51 3.84 -2.91 -24.25
CA MET A 51 2.61 -2.96 -23.45
C MET A 51 1.83 -1.66 -23.58
N ARG A 52 0.50 -1.75 -23.67
CA ARG A 52 -0.39 -0.60 -23.83
C ARG A 52 -1.00 -0.09 -22.55
N CYS A 53 -1.01 -0.89 -21.49
CA CYS A 53 -1.65 -0.58 -20.22
C CYS A 53 -0.76 -0.93 -19.05
N ILE A 54 -0.79 -0.08 -18.02
CA ILE A 54 -0.16 -0.29 -16.73
C ILE A 54 -1.26 -0.20 -15.68
N ALA A 55 -1.69 -1.34 -15.14
CA ALA A 55 -2.72 -1.42 -14.12
C ALA A 55 -2.09 -1.52 -12.73
N LEU A 56 -2.38 -0.56 -11.86
CA LEU A 56 -1.97 -0.58 -10.46
C LEU A 56 -3.13 -1.02 -9.56
N SER A 57 -2.81 -1.32 -8.30
CA SER A 57 -3.77 -1.70 -7.27
C SER A 57 -4.01 -0.60 -6.24
N ASN A 58 -3.83 0.69 -6.60
CA ASN A 58 -4.19 1.77 -5.68
C ASN A 58 -5.70 1.84 -5.52
N GLU A 59 -6.12 2.01 -4.29
CA GLU A 59 -7.51 2.09 -3.82
C GLU A 59 -7.93 3.54 -3.55
N SER A 60 -9.19 3.74 -3.12
CA SER A 60 -9.75 5.07 -2.87
C SER A 60 -9.14 5.78 -1.65
N SER A 61 -8.75 5.04 -0.61
CA SER A 61 -8.24 5.58 0.66
C SER A 61 -6.93 6.38 0.51
N ALA A 62 -6.16 6.12 -0.55
CA ALA A 62 -4.94 6.86 -0.87
C ALA A 62 -5.16 8.37 -1.12
N ASN A 63 -6.41 8.81 -1.30
CA ASN A 63 -6.77 10.23 -1.44
C ASN A 63 -6.95 10.95 -0.10
N GLU A 64 -7.05 10.22 1.03
CA GLU A 64 -7.25 10.82 2.34
C GLU A 64 -5.97 11.49 2.86
N SER A 65 -6.12 12.70 3.45
CA SER A 65 -5.00 13.41 4.07
C SER A 65 -4.55 12.71 5.37
N THR A 66 -3.26 12.84 5.69
CA THR A 66 -2.68 12.29 6.93
C THR A 66 -3.25 12.98 8.17
N ILE A 67 -3.42 14.32 8.09
CA ILE A 67 -3.97 15.14 9.16
C ILE A 67 -5.36 15.62 8.72
N GLN A 68 -6.36 15.46 9.58
CA GLN A 68 -7.73 15.87 9.31
C GLN A 68 -7.83 17.37 8.96
N GLY A 69 -8.53 17.69 7.88
CA GLY A 69 -8.67 19.08 7.39
C GLY A 69 -7.43 19.66 6.70
N SER A 70 -6.36 18.89 6.56
CA SER A 70 -5.11 19.27 5.91
C SER A 70 -5.06 18.81 4.45
N THR A 71 -4.20 19.43 3.64
CA THR A 71 -3.87 18.97 2.27
C THR A 71 -2.63 18.07 2.25
N VAL A 72 -2.00 17.83 3.40
CA VAL A 72 -0.80 17.00 3.51
C VAL A 72 -1.17 15.52 3.37
N ASN A 73 -0.72 14.91 2.29
CA ASN A 73 -0.95 13.50 2.00
C ASN A 73 0.39 12.80 1.72
N HIS A 74 0.87 11.99 2.65
CA HIS A 74 2.10 11.21 2.48
C HIS A 74 1.97 10.13 1.40
N GLN A 75 0.74 9.80 1.00
CA GLN A 75 0.43 8.85 -0.07
C GLN A 75 0.13 9.54 -1.42
N TYR A 76 0.49 10.84 -1.58
CA TYR A 76 0.18 11.59 -2.80
C TYR A 76 0.47 10.82 -4.09
N SER A 77 1.62 10.13 -4.18
CA SER A 77 1.98 9.35 -5.37
C SER A 77 1.12 8.11 -5.66
N LYS A 78 0.20 7.78 -4.75
CA LYS A 78 -0.85 6.76 -4.95
C LYS A 78 -2.22 7.39 -5.19
N SER A 79 -2.37 8.71 -5.03
CA SER A 79 -3.64 9.41 -5.16
C SER A 79 -4.13 9.49 -6.61
N PHE A 80 -5.43 9.73 -6.77
CA PHE A 80 -6.01 10.01 -8.08
C PHE A 80 -5.46 11.31 -8.69
N ARG A 81 -5.13 12.30 -7.85
CA ARG A 81 -4.51 13.56 -8.32
C ARG A 81 -3.16 13.29 -8.98
N PHE A 82 -2.30 12.49 -8.36
CA PHE A 82 -1.04 12.08 -8.98
C PHE A 82 -1.27 11.34 -10.31
N GLU A 83 -2.23 10.41 -10.34
CA GLU A 83 -2.56 9.65 -11.56
C GLU A 83 -2.96 10.59 -12.71
N LYS A 84 -3.78 11.60 -12.43
CA LYS A 84 -4.15 12.64 -13.40
C LYS A 84 -2.95 13.46 -13.86
N ASP A 85 -2.13 13.94 -12.91
CA ASP A 85 -0.93 14.73 -13.22
C ASP A 85 0.06 13.91 -14.05
N PHE A 86 0.18 12.62 -13.78
CA PHE A 86 1.00 11.69 -14.55
C PHE A 86 0.47 11.48 -15.98
N HIS A 87 -0.85 11.38 -16.16
CA HIS A 87 -1.46 11.33 -17.48
C HIS A 87 -1.19 12.61 -18.29
N ASP A 88 -1.30 13.77 -17.66
CA ASP A 88 -1.04 15.05 -18.33
C ASP A 88 0.43 15.17 -18.72
N TYR A 89 1.35 14.71 -17.86
CA TYR A 89 2.77 14.62 -18.17
C TYR A 89 3.05 13.66 -19.34
N ALA A 90 2.54 12.43 -19.27
CA ALA A 90 2.76 11.42 -20.29
C ALA A 90 2.21 11.86 -21.67
N ARG A 91 1.00 12.44 -21.71
CA ARG A 91 0.40 12.96 -22.94
C ARG A 91 1.24 14.08 -23.57
N ARG A 92 1.83 14.94 -22.75
CA ARG A 92 2.61 16.09 -23.22
C ARG A 92 4.01 15.72 -23.68
N TYR A 93 4.68 14.84 -22.97
CA TYR A 93 6.11 14.57 -23.18
C TYR A 93 6.40 13.20 -23.78
N LEU A 94 5.46 12.26 -23.68
CA LEU A 94 5.60 10.86 -24.13
C LEU A 94 4.34 10.42 -24.89
N PRO A 95 3.96 11.15 -25.99
CA PRO A 95 2.75 10.84 -26.73
C PRO A 95 2.78 9.40 -27.27
N GLY A 96 1.66 8.67 -27.11
CA GLY A 96 1.56 7.28 -27.52
C GLY A 96 2.06 6.27 -26.50
N SER A 97 2.56 6.71 -25.33
CA SER A 97 2.98 5.81 -24.26
C SER A 97 1.81 5.00 -23.64
N ALA A 98 2.14 3.97 -22.85
CA ALA A 98 1.17 3.11 -22.19
C ALA A 98 0.24 3.89 -21.25
N TYR A 99 -1.03 3.48 -21.20
CA TYR A 99 -2.03 4.07 -20.32
C TYR A 99 -1.87 3.52 -18.88
N TYR A 100 -1.57 4.42 -17.96
CA TYR A 100 -1.37 4.15 -16.53
C TYR A 100 -2.66 4.40 -15.77
N PHE A 101 -3.13 3.46 -14.96
CA PHE A 101 -4.36 3.61 -14.16
C PHE A 101 -4.36 2.71 -12.93
N SER A 102 -5.18 3.08 -11.95
CA SER A 102 -5.38 2.32 -10.74
C SER A 102 -6.68 1.52 -10.82
N MET A 103 -6.56 0.20 -10.97
CA MET A 103 -7.69 -0.71 -11.18
C MET A 103 -8.64 -0.80 -9.99
N LEU A 104 -8.11 -0.69 -8.76
CA LEU A 104 -8.90 -0.77 -7.54
C LEU A 104 -9.42 0.60 -7.06
N ARG A 105 -9.16 1.68 -7.79
CA ARG A 105 -9.59 3.04 -7.43
C ARG A 105 -11.09 3.19 -7.13
N PRO A 106 -12.02 2.51 -7.82
CA PRO A 106 -13.43 2.61 -7.50
C PRO A 106 -13.85 1.91 -6.21
N LEU A 107 -12.97 1.09 -5.62
CA LEU A 107 -13.28 0.27 -4.45
C LEU A 107 -12.71 0.89 -3.18
N SER A 108 -13.44 0.70 -2.07
CA SER A 108 -12.92 0.92 -0.72
C SER A 108 -12.04 -0.27 -0.29
N GLU A 109 -11.19 -0.07 0.69
CA GLU A 109 -10.39 -1.18 1.25
C GLU A 109 -11.29 -2.24 1.88
N PHE A 110 -12.42 -1.85 2.46
CA PHE A 110 -13.41 -2.80 2.99
C PHE A 110 -13.99 -3.71 1.89
N GLN A 111 -14.34 -3.15 0.72
CA GLN A 111 -14.81 -3.95 -0.42
C GLN A 111 -13.71 -4.87 -0.96
N ILE A 112 -12.47 -4.38 -0.99
CA ILE A 112 -11.30 -5.17 -1.38
C ILE A 112 -11.09 -6.31 -0.39
N ALA A 113 -11.20 -6.05 0.93
CA ALA A 113 -11.09 -7.07 1.97
C ALA A 113 -12.16 -8.16 1.82
N GLY A 114 -13.42 -7.77 1.55
CA GLY A 114 -14.51 -8.70 1.27
C GLY A 114 -14.24 -9.60 0.06
N TYR A 115 -13.73 -9.03 -1.03
CA TYR A 115 -13.31 -9.84 -2.18
C TYR A 115 -12.10 -10.72 -1.84
N PHE A 116 -11.08 -10.17 -1.19
CA PHE A 116 -9.86 -10.91 -0.83
C PHE A 116 -10.15 -12.07 0.12
N SER A 117 -11.13 -11.95 1.01
CA SER A 117 -11.51 -13.04 1.94
C SER A 117 -11.94 -14.33 1.21
N THR A 118 -12.40 -14.22 -0.04
CA THR A 118 -12.73 -15.38 -0.89
C THR A 118 -11.50 -16.01 -1.55
N CYS A 119 -10.39 -15.28 -1.59
CA CYS A 119 -9.15 -15.69 -2.27
C CYS A 119 -8.22 -16.50 -1.33
N ARG A 120 -8.73 -17.57 -0.75
CA ARG A 120 -8.09 -18.36 0.33
C ARG A 120 -6.67 -18.83 0.02
N ALA A 121 -6.36 -19.10 -1.25
CA ALA A 121 -5.01 -19.50 -1.67
C ALA A 121 -3.92 -18.46 -1.39
N TYR A 122 -4.31 -17.20 -1.21
CA TYR A 122 -3.39 -16.08 -0.94
C TYR A 122 -3.25 -15.78 0.56
N HIS A 123 -4.17 -16.22 1.42
CA HIS A 123 -4.12 -15.91 2.85
C HIS A 123 -2.80 -16.30 3.53
N PRO A 124 -2.19 -17.47 3.23
CA PRO A 124 -0.92 -17.85 3.86
C PRO A 124 0.29 -17.03 3.39
N ILE A 125 0.20 -16.40 2.22
CA ILE A 125 1.36 -15.80 1.53
C ILE A 125 1.32 -14.29 1.42
N PHE A 126 0.16 -13.63 1.62
CA PHE A 126 0.12 -12.18 1.51
C PHE A 126 0.76 -11.50 2.72
N ARG A 127 1.47 -10.42 2.46
CA ARG A 127 2.12 -9.60 3.49
C ARG A 127 2.05 -8.13 3.08
N SER A 128 1.55 -7.30 3.98
CA SER A 128 1.57 -5.84 3.82
C SER A 128 2.21 -5.09 4.98
N CYS A 129 2.62 -5.82 6.01
CA CYS A 129 3.32 -5.28 7.17
C CYS A 129 4.73 -4.81 6.81
N ASN A 130 5.04 -3.52 7.01
CA ASN A 130 6.36 -2.98 6.70
C ASN A 130 7.48 -3.53 7.60
N VAL A 131 7.18 -3.82 8.86
CA VAL A 131 8.14 -4.35 9.85
C VAL A 131 8.50 -5.79 9.53
N GLY A 132 7.50 -6.65 9.31
CA GLY A 132 7.70 -8.08 9.10
C GLY A 132 7.96 -8.49 7.64
N SER A 133 7.84 -7.56 6.68
CA SER A 133 7.98 -7.88 5.25
C SER A 133 9.37 -8.41 4.86
N LYS A 134 10.41 -8.03 5.59
CA LYS A 134 11.79 -8.49 5.34
C LYS A 134 12.00 -9.96 5.74
N THR A 135 11.21 -10.47 6.66
CA THR A 135 11.26 -11.84 7.17
C THR A 135 10.04 -12.67 6.76
N ASP A 136 9.23 -12.14 5.84
CA ASP A 136 8.00 -12.77 5.32
C ASP A 136 7.00 -13.18 6.41
N VAL A 137 6.85 -12.33 7.44
CA VAL A 137 5.90 -12.54 8.55
C VAL A 137 5.06 -11.29 8.80
N TRP A 138 3.92 -11.45 9.47
CA TRP A 138 3.20 -10.36 10.09
C TRP A 138 3.84 -10.07 11.46
N CYS A 139 4.24 -8.83 11.73
CA CYS A 139 4.83 -8.49 13.04
C CYS A 139 3.81 -8.56 14.18
N GLY A 140 2.52 -8.42 13.88
CA GLY A 140 1.42 -8.53 14.84
C GLY A 140 1.23 -7.35 15.81
N HIS A 141 2.01 -6.26 15.67
CA HIS A 141 1.98 -5.12 16.59
C HIS A 141 2.07 -3.74 15.93
N CYS A 142 2.10 -3.66 14.59
CA CYS A 142 2.11 -2.36 13.92
C CYS A 142 0.69 -1.94 13.49
N PRO A 143 0.48 -0.64 13.17
CA PRO A 143 -0.82 -0.13 12.73
C PRO A 143 -1.39 -0.88 11.52
N LYS A 144 -0.53 -1.34 10.63
CA LYS A 144 -0.96 -2.09 9.46
C LYS A 144 -1.48 -3.48 9.78
N CYS A 145 -0.88 -4.17 10.76
CA CYS A 145 -1.38 -5.46 11.23
C CYS A 145 -2.78 -5.31 11.85
N LEU A 146 -2.96 -4.31 12.72
CA LEU A 146 -4.25 -4.03 13.34
C LEU A 146 -5.30 -3.64 12.29
N PHE A 147 -4.97 -2.74 11.37
CA PHE A 147 -5.87 -2.31 10.31
C PHE A 147 -6.34 -3.49 9.45
N VAL A 148 -5.41 -4.31 8.95
CA VAL A 148 -5.75 -5.46 8.09
C VAL A 148 -6.56 -6.50 8.84
N ALA A 149 -6.26 -6.76 10.13
CA ALA A 149 -7.08 -7.63 10.96
C ALA A 149 -8.50 -7.07 11.13
N ALA A 150 -8.63 -5.76 11.40
CA ALA A 150 -9.92 -5.10 11.59
C ALA A 150 -10.80 -5.18 10.35
N ILE A 151 -10.29 -4.84 9.15
CA ILE A 151 -11.10 -4.86 7.93
C ILE A 151 -11.41 -6.27 7.41
N LEU A 152 -10.64 -7.29 7.81
CA LEU A 152 -10.91 -8.69 7.47
C LEU A 152 -11.87 -9.36 8.45
N SER A 153 -11.97 -8.87 9.69
CA SER A 153 -12.77 -9.49 10.75
C SER A 153 -14.26 -9.66 10.44
N PRO A 154 -14.93 -8.80 9.64
CA PRO A 154 -16.31 -9.04 9.22
C PRO A 154 -16.48 -10.20 8.24
N PHE A 155 -15.40 -10.65 7.60
CA PHE A 155 -15.44 -11.63 6.52
C PHE A 155 -14.79 -12.97 6.87
N LEU A 156 -13.90 -12.99 7.86
CA LEU A 156 -13.14 -14.17 8.28
C LEU A 156 -13.35 -14.46 9.77
N PRO A 157 -13.56 -15.73 10.15
CA PRO A 157 -13.63 -16.11 11.55
C PRO A 157 -12.27 -15.89 12.27
N GLN A 158 -12.33 -15.76 13.59
CA GLN A 158 -11.17 -15.46 14.44
C GLN A 158 -10.02 -16.47 14.26
N GLU A 159 -10.33 -17.74 14.04
CA GLU A 159 -9.36 -18.80 13.84
C GLU A 159 -8.54 -18.58 12.56
N GLU A 160 -9.21 -18.17 11.46
CA GLU A 160 -8.53 -17.86 10.19
C GLU A 160 -7.66 -16.60 10.32
N LEU A 161 -8.15 -15.57 11.00
CA LEU A 161 -7.34 -14.37 11.30
C LEU A 161 -6.09 -14.73 12.12
N THR A 162 -6.27 -15.55 13.18
CA THR A 162 -5.15 -16.01 13.98
C THR A 162 -4.14 -16.81 13.18
N ALA A 163 -4.60 -17.63 12.24
CA ALA A 163 -3.71 -18.37 11.35
C ALA A 163 -2.93 -17.46 10.38
N ILE A 164 -3.55 -16.36 9.90
CA ILE A 164 -2.89 -15.37 9.03
C ILE A 164 -1.81 -14.60 9.80
N PHE A 165 -2.13 -14.10 10.99
CA PHE A 165 -1.26 -13.18 11.75
C PHE A 165 -0.33 -13.91 12.73
N GLY A 166 -0.54 -15.21 13.00
CA GLY A 166 0.22 -15.98 13.98
C GLY A 166 -0.17 -15.72 15.43
N LYS A 167 -1.12 -14.81 15.69
CA LYS A 167 -1.69 -14.50 17.01
C LYS A 167 -3.05 -13.84 16.88
N ASN A 168 -3.79 -13.78 17.99
CA ASN A 168 -4.97 -12.92 18.05
C ASN A 168 -4.56 -11.46 18.24
N ILE A 169 -4.69 -10.66 17.18
CA ILE A 169 -4.32 -9.23 17.18
C ILE A 169 -5.19 -8.42 18.17
N PHE A 170 -6.46 -8.80 18.34
CA PHE A 170 -7.42 -8.04 19.15
C PHE A 170 -7.24 -8.23 20.66
N GLU A 171 -6.42 -9.19 21.09
CA GLU A 171 -6.06 -9.38 22.50
C GLU A 171 -4.85 -8.53 22.93
N ASP A 172 -4.17 -7.88 21.99
CA ASP A 172 -2.98 -7.09 22.27
C ASP A 172 -3.36 -5.67 22.72
N VAL A 173 -3.42 -5.47 24.04
CA VAL A 173 -3.77 -4.18 24.64
C VAL A 173 -2.81 -3.05 24.26
N SER A 174 -1.59 -3.36 23.84
CA SER A 174 -0.62 -2.33 23.38
C SER A 174 -1.05 -1.64 22.08
N LEU A 175 -2.00 -2.23 21.37
CA LEU A 175 -2.56 -1.68 20.14
C LEU A 175 -3.74 -0.71 20.35
N TRP A 176 -4.17 -0.51 21.60
CA TRP A 176 -5.34 0.33 21.90
C TRP A 176 -5.20 1.75 21.38
N GLU A 177 -4.09 2.42 21.67
CA GLU A 177 -3.81 3.77 21.16
C GLU A 177 -3.80 3.81 19.63
N THR A 178 -3.28 2.76 18.99
CA THR A 178 -3.29 2.62 17.53
C THR A 178 -4.72 2.50 16.99
N LEU A 179 -5.58 1.79 17.69
CA LEU A 179 -7.00 1.68 17.32
C LEU A 179 -7.71 3.04 17.38
N GLU A 180 -7.48 3.81 18.45
CA GLU A 180 -8.03 5.18 18.57
C GLU A 180 -7.61 6.10 17.43
N ARG A 181 -6.36 5.99 16.98
CA ARG A 181 -5.86 6.73 15.81
C ARG A 181 -6.49 6.27 14.50
N LEU A 182 -6.69 4.97 14.34
CA LEU A 182 -7.30 4.40 13.13
C LEU A 182 -8.79 4.76 13.02
N THR A 183 -9.51 4.78 14.15
CA THR A 183 -10.94 5.14 14.20
C THR A 183 -11.18 6.65 14.15
N GLY A 184 -10.13 7.47 14.36
CA GLY A 184 -10.24 8.93 14.34
C GLY A 184 -10.70 9.54 15.67
N ILE A 185 -10.66 8.79 16.77
CA ILE A 185 -10.79 9.32 18.14
C ILE A 185 -9.65 10.30 18.40
N GLN A 186 -8.43 9.99 17.92
CA GLN A 186 -7.31 10.91 17.88
C GLN A 186 -7.21 11.59 16.51
N GLU A 187 -6.77 12.87 16.49
CA GLU A 187 -6.72 13.69 15.26
C GLU A 187 -5.73 13.15 14.23
N GLU A 188 -4.59 12.61 14.69
CA GLU A 188 -3.54 12.12 13.81
C GLU A 188 -3.73 10.64 13.50
N LYS A 189 -3.82 10.32 12.22
CA LYS A 189 -3.79 8.96 11.70
C LYS A 189 -2.36 8.41 11.74
N PRO A 190 -2.15 7.09 11.95
CA PRO A 190 -0.82 6.51 11.84
C PRO A 190 -0.15 6.85 10.49
N PHE A 191 1.15 7.17 10.52
CA PHE A 191 1.93 7.46 9.32
C PHE A 191 2.26 6.17 8.55
N GLU A 192 1.20 5.46 8.18
CA GLU A 192 1.25 4.21 7.41
C GLU A 192 0.16 4.18 6.35
N CYS A 193 0.34 3.31 5.35
CA CYS A 193 -0.71 3.05 4.36
C CYS A 193 -1.79 2.16 4.99
N VAL A 194 -2.73 2.78 5.66
CA VAL A 194 -3.93 2.19 6.26
C VAL A 194 -5.16 2.88 5.67
N GLY A 195 -6.28 2.19 5.62
CA GLY A 195 -7.52 2.68 5.02
C GLY A 195 -8.04 4.00 5.59
N SER A 196 -9.18 4.45 5.15
CA SER A 196 -9.81 5.65 5.69
C SER A 196 -10.38 5.41 7.10
N ARG A 197 -10.53 6.48 7.90
CA ARG A 197 -11.17 6.41 9.21
C ARG A 197 -12.57 5.80 9.15
N ARG A 198 -13.31 6.10 8.07
CA ARG A 198 -14.65 5.59 7.84
C ARG A 198 -14.71 4.07 7.66
N GLU A 199 -13.63 3.45 7.20
CA GLU A 199 -13.57 2.01 6.95
C GLU A 199 -13.29 1.20 8.22
N VAL A 200 -12.79 1.84 9.28
CA VAL A 200 -12.50 1.19 10.56
C VAL A 200 -13.65 1.37 11.57
N ASN A 201 -14.47 2.41 11.40
CA ASN A 201 -15.69 2.65 12.18
C ASN A 201 -16.88 1.90 11.59
#